data_3ae1257d47366af5e623d542192da748
#
_entry.id   3ae1257d47366af5e623d542192da748
#
_cell.length_a   1.000
_cell.length_b   1.000
_cell.length_c   1.000
_cell.angle_alpha   90.00
_cell.angle_beta   90.00
_cell.angle_gamma   90.00
#
_symmetry.space_group_name_H-M   'P 1'
#
loop_
_entity.id
_entity.type
_entity.pdbx_description
1 polymer ?
#
loop_
_entity_poly.entity_id
_entity_poly.type
_entity_poly.pdbx_seq_one_letter_code
_entity_poly.pdbx_strand_id
1 'polypeptide(L)'
;MRAGSRRLLQLIGVAALSGALLGSGRSARAGEEDDLQREIDTQRVSVADLERLDEIKATGDEITLLRSWLDEAWSLRSKHEYDQVREVLERTRKQADLIRAKITASKLRAQAQKREAALADLRAKIARTKSALAETMKKKKAIESTEKIGDKGGTP
;
A
#
# COMPACT_ATOMS: atom_id res chain seq x y z
N MET A 1 -1.23 -8.11 -72.14
CA MET A 1 -2.52 -7.66 -72.77
C MET A 1 -3.07 -6.52 -71.92
N ARG A 2 -3.04 -5.38 -72.58
CA ARG A 2 -4.05 -4.28 -72.58
C ARG A 2 -4.33 -3.66 -71.22
N ALA A 3 -3.86 -2.48 -70.98
CA ALA A 3 -4.16 -1.13 -71.54
C ALA A 3 -5.41 -0.50 -70.94
N GLY A 4 -5.24 0.73 -70.47
CA GLY A 4 -6.29 1.74 -70.40
C GLY A 4 -6.13 2.64 -69.16
N SER A 5 -5.29 3.59 -69.14
CA SER A 5 -5.53 5.01 -69.46
C SER A 5 -6.92 5.53 -69.11
N ARG A 6 -6.96 6.48 -68.16
CA ARG A 6 -7.53 7.81 -68.42
C ARG A 6 -7.34 8.76 -67.26
N ARG A 7 -6.61 9.80 -67.62
CA ARG A 7 -6.48 11.08 -66.91
C ARG A 7 -7.86 11.75 -66.83
N LEU A 8 -8.13 12.43 -65.76
CA LEU A 8 -8.94 13.65 -65.80
C LEU A 8 -8.51 14.58 -64.68
N LEU A 9 -7.88 15.64 -65.12
CA LEU A 9 -7.69 16.89 -64.38
C LEU A 9 -9.06 17.47 -64.03
N GLN A 10 -9.17 17.96 -62.80
CA GLN A 10 -9.93 19.18 -62.54
C GLN A 10 -9.29 19.96 -61.41
N LEU A 11 -8.77 21.09 -61.84
CA LEU A 11 -8.39 22.28 -61.06
C LEU A 11 -9.67 22.93 -60.51
N ILE A 12 -9.44 23.80 -59.53
CA ILE A 12 -10.22 24.97 -59.09
C ILE A 12 -10.82 24.78 -57.69
N GLY A 13 -10.33 25.63 -56.79
CA GLY A 13 -10.99 25.91 -55.53
C GLY A 13 -10.06 26.48 -54.46
N VAL A 14 -9.27 27.54 -54.80
CA VAL A 14 -8.71 28.40 -53.78
C VAL A 14 -9.86 29.21 -53.19
N ALA A 15 -10.27 28.84 -51.97
CA ALA A 15 -11.12 29.69 -51.16
C ALA A 15 -10.38 29.96 -49.84
N ALA A 16 -9.91 31.16 -49.71
CA ALA A 16 -9.40 31.76 -48.50
C ALA A 16 -10.44 31.64 -47.38
N LEU A 17 -10.06 31.02 -46.29
CA LEU A 17 -10.72 31.15 -45.00
C LEU A 17 -9.66 31.51 -43.95
N SER A 18 -9.24 32.77 -44.06
CA SER A 18 -8.60 33.48 -42.97
C SER A 18 -9.68 33.89 -41.98
N GLY A 19 -9.73 33.29 -40.81
CA GLY A 19 -10.60 33.74 -39.75
C GLY A 19 -11.07 32.66 -38.82
N ALA A 20 -10.29 32.32 -37.81
CA ALA A 20 -10.72 31.86 -36.48
C ALA A 20 -9.54 31.22 -35.70
N LEU A 21 -8.51 32.02 -35.40
CA LEU A 21 -7.40 31.58 -34.52
C LEU A 21 -7.39 32.36 -33.20
N LEU A 22 -8.54 32.78 -32.68
CA LEU A 22 -8.66 33.51 -31.41
C LEU A 22 -9.49 32.75 -30.33
N GLY A 23 -9.87 31.47 -30.56
CA GLY A 23 -10.68 30.71 -29.62
C GLY A 23 -9.99 29.60 -28.86
N SER A 24 -8.76 29.20 -29.21
CA SER A 24 -8.12 27.98 -28.72
C SER A 24 -7.54 28.06 -27.30
N GLY A 25 -7.27 29.26 -26.77
CA GLY A 25 -6.62 29.40 -25.47
C GLY A 25 -7.56 29.19 -24.26
N ARG A 26 -8.86 29.39 -24.43
CA ARG A 26 -9.83 29.21 -23.33
C ARG A 26 -10.24 27.76 -23.12
N SER A 27 -10.35 26.99 -24.18
CA SER A 27 -10.72 25.57 -24.09
C SER A 27 -9.60 24.72 -23.49
N ALA A 28 -8.33 25.04 -23.77
CA ALA A 28 -7.19 24.34 -23.19
C ALA A 28 -7.08 24.58 -21.68
N ARG A 29 -7.31 25.82 -21.23
CA ARG A 29 -7.27 26.16 -19.79
C ARG A 29 -8.42 25.57 -19.00
N ALA A 30 -9.62 25.52 -19.55
CA ALA A 30 -10.77 24.87 -18.90
C ALA A 30 -10.53 23.36 -18.71
N GLY A 31 -9.94 22.68 -19.70
CA GLY A 31 -9.57 21.26 -19.57
C GLY A 31 -8.49 21.02 -18.51
N GLU A 32 -7.49 21.91 -18.42
CA GLU A 32 -6.44 21.81 -17.40
C GLU A 32 -6.98 22.01 -15.97
N GLU A 33 -7.89 22.94 -15.78
CA GLU A 33 -8.53 23.16 -14.47
C GLU A 33 -9.33 21.95 -14.01
N ASP A 34 -10.09 21.33 -14.92
CA ASP A 34 -10.87 20.12 -14.64
C ASP A 34 -9.97 18.92 -14.36
N ASP A 35 -8.83 18.81 -15.04
CA ASP A 35 -7.84 17.75 -14.82
C ASP A 35 -7.20 17.87 -13.45
N LEU A 36 -6.78 19.07 -13.05
CA LEU A 36 -6.22 19.33 -11.73
C LEU A 36 -7.25 19.10 -10.62
N GLN A 37 -8.51 19.47 -10.84
CA GLN A 37 -9.59 19.15 -9.89
C GLN A 37 -9.72 17.65 -9.69
N ARG A 38 -9.80 16.88 -10.77
CA ARG A 38 -9.90 15.41 -10.70
C ARG A 38 -8.70 14.79 -10.00
N GLU A 39 -7.52 15.34 -10.20
CA GLU A 39 -6.30 14.88 -9.53
C GLU A 39 -6.34 15.17 -8.03
N ILE A 40 -6.76 16.36 -7.60
CA ILE A 40 -6.96 16.71 -6.19
C ILE A 40 -7.94 15.72 -5.54
N ASP A 41 -9.08 15.47 -6.18
CA ASP A 41 -10.11 14.58 -5.66
C ASP A 41 -9.61 13.13 -5.58
N THR A 42 -8.86 12.68 -6.57
CA THR A 42 -8.23 11.34 -6.58
C THR A 42 -7.23 11.19 -5.43
N GLN A 43 -6.42 12.22 -5.19
CA GLN A 43 -5.47 12.18 -4.08
C GLN A 43 -6.16 12.26 -2.71
N ARG A 44 -7.27 12.99 -2.58
CA ARG A 44 -8.11 12.97 -1.36
C ARG A 44 -8.62 11.57 -1.04
N VAL A 45 -9.11 10.84 -2.04
CA VAL A 45 -9.52 9.43 -1.88
C VAL A 45 -8.33 8.57 -1.45
N SER A 46 -7.17 8.74 -2.08
CA SER A 46 -5.95 8.01 -1.71
C SER A 46 -5.52 8.27 -0.27
N VAL A 47 -5.61 9.51 0.21
CA VAL A 47 -5.30 9.88 1.61
C VAL A 47 -6.30 9.24 2.58
N ALA A 48 -7.59 9.21 2.24
CA ALA A 48 -8.60 8.53 3.05
C ALA A 48 -8.35 7.00 3.13
N ASP A 49 -7.86 6.40 2.05
CA ASP A 49 -7.48 4.98 2.05
C ASP A 49 -6.24 4.72 2.89
N LEU A 50 -5.25 5.61 2.90
CA LEU A 50 -4.09 5.51 3.81
C LEU A 50 -4.54 5.53 5.28
N GLU A 51 -5.49 6.38 5.63
CA GLU A 51 -6.03 6.43 6.99
C GLU A 51 -6.71 5.12 7.40
N ARG A 52 -7.48 4.51 6.50
CA ARG A 52 -8.08 3.18 6.74
C ARG A 52 -7.05 2.08 6.87
N LEU A 53 -5.95 2.17 6.11
CA LEU A 53 -4.85 1.21 6.16
C LEU A 53 -4.01 1.34 7.43
N ASP A 54 -3.96 2.52 8.05
CA ASP A 54 -3.18 2.80 9.27
C ASP A 54 -3.93 2.42 10.55
N GLU A 55 -4.27 1.12 10.67
CA GLU A 55 -4.99 0.56 11.83
C GLU A 55 -4.30 0.83 13.17
N ILE A 56 -2.98 0.98 13.17
CA ILE A 56 -2.17 1.22 14.37
C ILE A 56 -1.85 2.70 14.60
N LYS A 57 -2.40 3.58 13.76
CA LYS A 57 -2.23 5.04 13.81
C LYS A 57 -0.77 5.50 13.90
N ALA A 58 0.10 4.81 13.17
CA ALA A 58 1.54 5.09 13.17
C ALA A 58 1.92 6.34 12.36
N THR A 59 1.00 6.85 11.50
CA THR A 59 1.26 7.93 10.54
C THR A 59 0.17 9.02 10.56
N GLY A 60 -0.58 9.16 11.65
CA GLY A 60 -1.72 10.08 11.75
C GLY A 60 -1.36 11.55 11.47
N ASP A 61 -0.26 12.05 12.02
CA ASP A 61 0.21 13.43 11.81
C ASP A 61 0.61 13.66 10.35
N GLU A 62 1.26 12.68 9.72
CA GLU A 62 1.68 12.75 8.32
C GLU A 62 0.48 12.73 7.37
N ILE A 63 -0.57 11.97 7.69
CA ILE A 63 -1.84 11.95 6.95
C ILE A 63 -2.56 13.31 7.09
N THR A 64 -2.53 13.91 8.27
CA THR A 64 -3.09 15.25 8.49
C THR A 64 -2.35 16.31 7.65
N LEU A 65 -1.02 16.19 7.55
CA LEU A 65 -0.21 17.05 6.70
C LEU A 65 -0.58 16.90 5.23
N LEU A 66 -0.82 15.68 4.73
CA LEU A 66 -1.27 15.47 3.34
C LEU A 66 -2.61 16.18 3.07
N ARG A 67 -3.54 16.15 4.01
CA ARG A 67 -4.81 16.86 3.87
C ARG A 67 -4.60 18.37 3.75
N SER A 68 -3.74 18.95 4.58
CA SER A 68 -3.44 20.39 4.52
C SER A 68 -2.82 20.77 3.17
N TRP A 69 -1.96 19.93 2.57
CA TRP A 69 -1.43 20.18 1.23
C TRP A 69 -2.49 20.08 0.14
N LEU A 70 -3.45 19.16 0.26
CA LEU A 70 -4.55 19.08 -0.70
C LEU A 70 -5.50 20.29 -0.60
N ASP A 71 -5.68 20.85 0.59
CA ASP A 71 -6.42 22.10 0.76
C ASP A 71 -5.65 23.32 0.22
N GLU A 72 -4.32 23.32 0.36
CA GLU A 72 -3.43 24.30 -0.30
C GLU A 72 -3.56 24.20 -1.83
N ALA A 73 -3.47 22.99 -2.40
CA ALA A 73 -3.62 22.77 -3.84
C ALA A 73 -4.98 23.27 -4.35
N TRP A 74 -6.05 23.03 -3.61
CA TRP A 74 -7.39 23.51 -3.94
C TRP A 74 -7.46 25.05 -3.93
N SER A 75 -6.84 25.69 -2.93
CA SER A 75 -6.75 27.16 -2.84
C SER A 75 -5.95 27.76 -4.00
N LEU A 76 -4.81 27.17 -4.35
CA LEU A 76 -3.97 27.60 -5.47
C LEU A 76 -4.71 27.44 -6.80
N ARG A 77 -5.47 26.35 -7.00
CA ARG A 77 -6.29 26.17 -8.18
C ARG A 77 -7.32 27.28 -8.34
N SER A 78 -7.99 27.69 -7.25
CA SER A 78 -8.96 28.79 -7.29
C SER A 78 -8.34 30.15 -7.64
N LYS A 79 -7.02 30.28 -7.48
CA LYS A 79 -6.24 31.46 -7.88
C LYS A 79 -5.64 31.33 -9.28
N HIS A 80 -5.89 30.22 -9.99
CA HIS A 80 -5.32 29.87 -11.28
C HIS A 80 -3.78 29.74 -11.30
N GLU A 81 -3.19 29.40 -10.14
CA GLU A 81 -1.75 29.16 -9.96
C GLU A 81 -1.39 27.69 -10.26
N TYR A 82 -1.68 27.24 -11.47
CA TYR A 82 -1.66 25.81 -11.86
C TYR A 82 -0.29 25.14 -11.74
N ASP A 83 0.81 25.88 -11.95
CA ASP A 83 2.16 25.34 -11.76
C ASP A 83 2.39 24.95 -10.29
N GLN A 84 2.00 25.81 -9.36
CA GLN A 84 2.12 25.56 -7.93
C GLN A 84 1.20 24.39 -7.50
N VAL A 85 -0.01 24.30 -8.08
CA VAL A 85 -0.90 23.14 -7.84
C VAL A 85 -0.19 21.84 -8.20
N ARG A 86 0.47 21.77 -9.37
CA ARG A 86 1.21 20.58 -9.81
C ARG A 86 2.34 20.22 -8.84
N GLU A 87 3.10 21.19 -8.37
CA GLU A 87 4.16 20.99 -7.40
C GLU A 87 3.64 20.42 -6.07
N VAL A 88 2.55 20.99 -5.55
CA VAL A 88 1.92 20.51 -4.32
C VAL A 88 1.38 19.09 -4.50
N LEU A 89 0.73 18.80 -5.62
CA LEU A 89 0.21 17.46 -5.90
C LEU A 89 1.32 16.41 -6.05
N GLU A 90 2.43 16.78 -6.70
CA GLU A 90 3.59 15.88 -6.80
C GLU A 90 4.22 15.60 -5.42
N ARG A 91 4.38 16.63 -4.61
CA ARG A 91 4.85 16.50 -3.22
C ARG A 91 3.93 15.61 -2.40
N THR A 92 2.62 15.81 -2.52
CA THR A 92 1.60 15.01 -1.83
C THR A 92 1.68 13.54 -2.24
N ARG A 93 1.82 13.26 -3.53
CA ARG A 93 1.94 11.88 -4.05
C ARG A 93 3.17 11.18 -3.49
N LYS A 94 4.34 11.82 -3.56
CA LYS A 94 5.59 11.26 -3.02
C LYS A 94 5.48 10.96 -1.52
N GLN A 95 4.89 11.86 -0.76
CA GLN A 95 4.69 11.66 0.67
C GLN A 95 3.67 10.55 0.95
N ALA A 96 2.60 10.46 0.18
CA ALA A 96 1.61 9.38 0.30
C ALA A 96 2.25 7.99 0.07
N ASP A 97 3.15 7.87 -0.89
CA ASP A 97 3.88 6.62 -1.14
C ASP A 97 4.82 6.27 0.02
N LEU A 98 5.50 7.26 0.61
CA LEU A 98 6.32 7.06 1.80
C LEU A 98 5.47 6.59 3.00
N ILE A 99 4.32 7.21 3.22
CA ILE A 99 3.38 6.82 4.29
C ILE A 99 2.89 5.38 4.08
N ARG A 100 2.54 5.01 2.85
CA ARG A 100 2.12 3.63 2.49
C ARG A 100 3.21 2.61 2.84
N ALA A 101 4.46 2.93 2.53
CA ALA A 101 5.61 2.09 2.88
C ALA A 101 5.79 1.99 4.42
N LYS A 102 5.64 3.09 5.16
CA LYS A 102 5.71 3.11 6.63
C LYS A 102 4.60 2.26 7.26
N ILE A 103 3.36 2.38 6.80
CA ILE A 103 2.22 1.58 7.27
C ILE A 103 2.52 0.09 7.05
N THR A 104 2.98 -0.28 5.86
CA THR A 104 3.35 -1.66 5.53
C THR A 104 4.46 -2.18 6.45
N ALA A 105 5.52 -1.41 6.64
CA ALA A 105 6.62 -1.77 7.52
C ALA A 105 6.17 -1.94 8.98
N SER A 106 5.29 -1.08 9.48
CA SER A 106 4.72 -1.15 10.82
C SER A 106 3.87 -2.41 11.00
N LYS A 107 3.02 -2.74 10.03
CA LYS A 107 2.23 -4.00 10.03
C LYS A 107 3.13 -5.24 10.06
N LEU A 108 4.17 -5.26 9.24
CA LEU A 108 5.12 -6.38 9.22
C LEU A 108 5.87 -6.53 10.55
N ARG A 109 6.30 -5.42 11.16
CA ARG A 109 6.94 -5.44 12.49
C ARG A 109 6.00 -5.98 13.56
N ALA A 110 4.74 -5.54 13.59
CA ALA A 110 3.75 -6.03 14.52
C ALA A 110 3.47 -7.53 14.33
N GLN A 111 3.42 -8.02 13.09
CA GLN A 111 3.29 -9.45 12.79
C GLN A 111 4.52 -10.24 13.24
N ALA A 112 5.73 -9.73 13.01
CA ALA A 112 6.96 -10.38 13.46
C ALA A 112 6.98 -10.52 14.98
N GLN A 113 6.67 -9.47 15.72
CA GLN A 113 6.58 -9.50 17.18
C GLN A 113 5.57 -10.53 17.70
N LYS A 114 4.38 -10.61 17.07
CA LYS A 114 3.37 -11.63 17.42
C LYS A 114 3.90 -13.04 17.20
N ARG A 115 4.60 -13.28 16.09
CA ARG A 115 5.19 -14.60 15.78
C ARG A 115 6.33 -14.95 16.74
N GLU A 116 7.18 -14.00 17.09
CA GLU A 116 8.24 -14.19 18.09
C GLU A 116 7.67 -14.54 19.46
N ALA A 117 6.65 -13.84 19.92
CA ALA A 117 5.95 -14.14 21.17
C ALA A 117 5.33 -15.56 21.14
N ALA A 118 4.69 -15.95 20.05
CA ALA A 118 4.13 -17.29 19.89
C ALA A 118 5.22 -18.38 19.89
N LEU A 119 6.36 -18.13 19.25
CA LEU A 119 7.49 -19.05 19.26
C LEU A 119 8.09 -19.19 20.67
N ALA A 120 8.21 -18.09 21.42
CA ALA A 120 8.67 -18.14 22.80
C ALA A 120 7.74 -18.98 23.69
N ASP A 121 6.42 -18.80 23.56
CA ASP A 121 5.43 -19.59 24.29
C ASP A 121 5.52 -21.09 23.93
N LEU A 122 5.62 -21.42 22.65
CA LEU A 122 5.80 -22.81 22.22
C LEU A 122 7.08 -23.43 22.76
N ARG A 123 8.20 -22.71 22.74
CA ARG A 123 9.47 -23.19 23.33
C ARG A 123 9.32 -23.45 24.82
N ALA A 124 8.65 -22.56 25.55
CA ALA A 124 8.37 -22.75 26.97
C ALA A 124 7.49 -23.99 27.23
N LYS A 125 6.46 -24.23 26.42
CA LYS A 125 5.62 -25.44 26.48
C LYS A 125 6.43 -26.70 26.22
N ILE A 126 7.26 -26.72 25.19
CA ILE A 126 8.15 -27.83 24.88
C ILE A 126 9.09 -28.12 26.03
N ALA A 127 9.70 -27.12 26.64
CA ALA A 127 10.60 -27.31 27.79
C ALA A 127 9.87 -27.92 28.97
N ARG A 128 8.67 -27.44 29.31
CA ARG A 128 7.83 -28.00 30.38
C ARG A 128 7.46 -29.49 30.10
N THR A 129 7.04 -29.79 28.87
CA THR A 129 6.67 -31.17 28.48
C THR A 129 7.88 -32.10 28.55
N LYS A 130 9.06 -31.66 28.10
CA LYS A 130 10.30 -32.45 28.21
C LYS A 130 10.67 -32.74 29.68
N SER A 131 10.54 -31.73 30.56
CA SER A 131 10.78 -31.91 31.99
C SER A 131 9.81 -32.93 32.61
N ALA A 132 8.50 -32.79 32.35
CA ALA A 132 7.49 -33.71 32.84
C ALA A 132 7.71 -35.16 32.31
N LEU A 133 8.10 -35.29 31.05
CA LEU A 133 8.44 -36.62 30.48
C LEU A 133 9.65 -37.24 31.20
N ALA A 134 10.71 -36.47 31.43
CA ALA A 134 11.89 -36.93 32.13
C ALA A 134 11.57 -37.41 33.57
N GLU A 135 10.72 -36.65 34.28
CA GLU A 135 10.24 -37.07 35.62
C GLU A 135 9.41 -38.36 35.56
N THR A 136 8.51 -38.48 34.59
CA THR A 136 7.70 -39.70 34.43
C THR A 136 8.58 -40.91 34.11
N MET A 137 9.59 -40.75 33.25
CA MET A 137 10.55 -41.80 32.95
C MET A 137 11.38 -42.22 34.18
N LYS A 138 11.80 -41.24 35.03
CA LYS A 138 12.46 -41.57 36.29
C LYS A 138 11.56 -42.38 37.24
N LYS A 139 10.30 -41.97 37.41
CA LYS A 139 9.32 -42.67 38.22
C LYS A 139 9.08 -44.08 37.69
N LYS A 140 8.91 -44.25 36.38
CA LYS A 140 8.76 -45.57 35.75
C LYS A 140 9.95 -46.47 36.04
N LYS A 141 11.19 -46.00 35.83
CA LYS A 141 12.41 -46.77 36.15
C LYS A 141 12.50 -47.17 37.65
N ALA A 142 12.09 -46.30 38.56
CA ALA A 142 12.08 -46.57 39.99
C ALA A 142 11.08 -47.70 40.32
N ILE A 143 9.89 -47.70 39.73
CA ILE A 143 8.87 -48.76 39.91
C ILE A 143 9.39 -50.08 39.35
N GLU A 144 9.91 -50.12 38.14
CA GLU A 144 10.48 -51.33 37.51
C GLU A 144 11.65 -51.92 38.34
N SER A 145 12.45 -51.08 39.02
CA SER A 145 13.53 -51.54 39.88
C SER A 145 13.03 -52.16 41.21
N THR A 146 11.93 -51.60 41.77
CA THR A 146 11.30 -52.16 42.98
C THR A 146 10.60 -53.49 42.72
N GLU A 147 9.91 -53.65 41.60
CA GLU A 147 9.28 -54.90 41.20
C GLU A 147 10.30 -56.02 41.01
N LYS A 148 11.45 -55.76 40.38
CA LYS A 148 12.54 -56.73 40.22
C LYS A 148 13.18 -57.20 41.55
N ILE A 149 13.13 -56.39 42.60
CA ILE A 149 13.64 -56.76 43.92
C ILE A 149 12.63 -57.59 44.67
N GLY A 150 11.31 -57.28 44.50
CA GLY A 150 10.22 -58.06 45.11
C GLY A 150 10.10 -59.50 44.57
N ASP A 151 10.39 -59.75 43.31
CA ASP A 151 10.33 -61.09 42.68
C ASP A 151 11.51 -61.97 43.02
N LYS A 152 12.64 -61.42 43.54
CA LYS A 152 13.79 -62.21 43.98
C LYS A 152 13.76 -62.59 45.48
N GLY A 153 12.76 -62.10 46.25
CA GLY A 153 12.62 -62.41 47.66
C GLY A 153 11.62 -63.46 48.02
N GLY A 154 10.97 -64.14 47.07
CA GLY A 154 9.93 -65.16 47.27
C GLY A 154 10.39 -66.52 46.86
N THR A 155 11.35 -67.15 47.56
CA THR A 155 11.53 -68.61 47.55
C THR A 155 11.71 -69.05 48.99
N PRO A 156 10.83 -69.96 49.44
CA PRO A 156 10.94 -70.62 50.73
C PRO A 156 12.11 -71.59 50.75
#